data_c198b396cc0aba4b303ede23dca06c9d
#
_entry.id   c198b396cc0aba4b303ede23dca06c9d
#
_cell.length_a   1.000
_cell.length_b   1.000
_cell.length_c   1.000
_cell.angle_alpha   90.00
_cell.angle_beta   90.00
_cell.angle_gamma   90.00
#
_symmetry.space_group_name_H-M   'P 1'
#
loop_
_entity.id
_entity.type
_entity.pdbx_description
1 polymer ?
#
loop_
_entity_poly.entity_id
_entity_poly.type
_entity_poly.pdbx_seq_one_letter_code
_entity_poly.pdbx_strand_id
1 'polypeptide(L)'
;MKLYKSFATVGGLTLLSRVFGFVRDILIAATLGSGWVADAFVVAFRFPNLFRRLFGEGAFNSAFIPIFAKKIEGEGKEAARSFAEEAMAGLVFILLLLTIVAELAMPVLMYALAPGFDQQPEKFDLAVLLTRITMPYLLCMSLVALMSGALNSVGRFAESSSVSIVLNLTMISATLIALWLGFRSGPEAGMIQAWGVFAAGLLQLILLMWGMRRAGLTLKLRWPRMSDDMRRLIKLGIPGIVSGGVTQINIAIGTVIASMQAGAVSHLYYADRIYELPLAIVGIAVGVVLLPDVSRHLRAGNDAAVMDSQNRSLEFAMLLTIPATLALTVMPVEI
;
A
#
# COMPACT_ATOMS: atom_id res chain seq x y z
N MET A 1 6.71 -4.62 29.53
CA MET A 1 5.62 -5.53 29.13
C MET A 1 4.70 -4.98 28.01
N LYS A 2 4.27 -3.69 28.03
CA LYS A 2 3.39 -3.10 26.96
C LYS A 2 4.09 -3.07 25.60
N LEU A 3 5.38 -2.75 25.52
CA LEU A 3 6.15 -2.66 24.28
C LEU A 3 6.25 -4.02 23.56
N TYR A 4 6.60 -5.10 24.28
CA TYR A 4 6.67 -6.44 23.72
C TYR A 4 5.31 -6.94 23.20
N LYS A 5 4.22 -6.64 23.89
CA LYS A 5 2.86 -6.96 23.40
C LYS A 5 2.53 -6.21 22.11
N SER A 6 2.89 -4.94 22.01
CA SER A 6 2.67 -4.16 20.78
C SER A 6 3.50 -4.71 19.62
N PHE A 7 4.76 -5.05 19.83
CA PHE A 7 5.61 -5.69 18.81
C PHE A 7 5.04 -7.04 18.36
N ALA A 8 4.65 -7.90 19.30
CA ALA A 8 4.05 -9.19 18.96
C ALA A 8 2.72 -9.03 18.19
N THR A 9 1.89 -8.05 18.58
CA THR A 9 0.63 -7.78 17.89
C THR A 9 0.88 -7.28 16.46
N VAL A 10 1.74 -6.28 16.29
CA VAL A 10 2.07 -5.73 14.96
C VAL A 10 2.72 -6.80 14.08
N GLY A 11 3.72 -7.52 14.62
CA GLY A 11 4.41 -8.60 13.89
C GLY A 11 3.47 -9.72 13.47
N GLY A 12 2.61 -10.20 14.40
CA GLY A 12 1.64 -11.24 14.13
C GLY A 12 0.58 -10.82 13.08
N LEU A 13 0.03 -9.62 13.19
CA LEU A 13 -0.93 -9.09 12.21
C LEU A 13 -0.27 -8.85 10.84
N THR A 14 1.00 -8.43 10.82
CA THR A 14 1.75 -8.26 9.56
C THR A 14 1.99 -9.61 8.88
N LEU A 15 2.41 -10.64 9.62
CA LEU A 15 2.57 -11.99 9.08
C LEU A 15 1.24 -12.54 8.55
N LEU A 16 0.18 -12.42 9.32
CA LEU A 16 -1.16 -12.85 8.91
C LEU A 16 -1.61 -12.13 7.62
N SER A 17 -1.37 -10.81 7.54
CA SER A 17 -1.65 -10.03 6.34
C SER A 17 -0.86 -10.50 5.12
N ARG A 18 0.42 -10.90 5.30
CA ARG A 18 1.23 -11.45 4.21
C ARG A 18 0.70 -12.79 3.70
N VAL A 19 0.29 -13.68 4.62
CA VAL A 19 -0.32 -14.97 4.25
C VAL A 19 -1.62 -14.73 3.46
N PHE A 20 -2.52 -13.88 3.97
CA PHE A 20 -3.74 -13.54 3.23
C PHE A 20 -3.46 -12.83 1.90
N GLY A 21 -2.43 -11.98 1.85
CA GLY A 21 -2.00 -11.34 0.62
C GLY A 21 -1.55 -12.34 -0.44
N PHE A 22 -0.77 -13.33 -0.04
CA PHE A 22 -0.32 -14.40 -0.93
C PHE A 22 -1.47 -15.27 -1.42
N VAL A 23 -2.37 -15.70 -0.51
CA VAL A 23 -3.59 -16.45 -0.88
C VAL A 23 -4.44 -15.64 -1.85
N ARG A 24 -4.64 -14.35 -1.61
CA ARG A 24 -5.36 -13.45 -2.53
C ARG A 24 -4.72 -13.45 -3.92
N ASP A 25 -3.41 -13.29 -4.00
CA ASP A 25 -2.71 -13.16 -5.28
C ASP A 25 -2.76 -14.49 -6.08
N ILE A 26 -2.66 -15.65 -5.40
CA ILE A 26 -2.89 -16.96 -6.02
C ILE A 26 -4.32 -17.08 -6.56
N LEU A 27 -5.32 -16.70 -5.78
CA LEU A 27 -6.72 -16.79 -6.20
C LEU A 27 -7.01 -15.85 -7.38
N ILE A 28 -6.48 -14.64 -7.38
CA ILE A 28 -6.61 -13.69 -8.49
C ILE A 28 -5.92 -14.26 -9.74
N ALA A 29 -4.69 -14.80 -9.62
CA ALA A 29 -3.98 -15.43 -10.73
C ALA A 29 -4.74 -16.64 -11.28
N ALA A 30 -5.28 -17.50 -10.42
CA ALA A 30 -6.08 -18.66 -10.83
C ALA A 30 -7.41 -18.26 -11.50
N THR A 31 -7.97 -17.07 -11.18
CA THR A 31 -9.26 -16.61 -11.71
C THR A 31 -9.08 -15.76 -12.96
N LEU A 32 -8.22 -14.74 -12.93
CA LEU A 32 -8.02 -13.83 -14.07
C LEU A 32 -6.97 -14.33 -15.06
N GLY A 33 -6.06 -15.23 -14.62
CA GLY A 33 -4.93 -15.66 -15.42
C GLY A 33 -3.94 -14.54 -15.73
N SER A 34 -3.26 -14.64 -16.87
CA SER A 34 -2.31 -13.64 -17.39
C SER A 34 -2.80 -12.98 -18.69
N GLY A 35 -4.12 -12.96 -18.92
CA GLY A 35 -4.74 -12.41 -20.12
C GLY A 35 -4.95 -10.89 -20.05
N TRP A 36 -5.59 -10.37 -21.09
CA TRP A 36 -5.87 -8.94 -21.24
C TRP A 36 -6.72 -8.34 -20.11
N VAL A 37 -7.64 -9.13 -19.51
CA VAL A 37 -8.46 -8.72 -18.35
C VAL A 37 -7.58 -8.56 -17.11
N ALA A 38 -6.64 -9.48 -16.90
CA ALA A 38 -5.67 -9.38 -15.79
C ALA A 38 -4.78 -8.16 -15.95
N ASP A 39 -4.28 -7.87 -17.16
CA ASP A 39 -3.50 -6.67 -17.47
C ASP A 39 -4.30 -5.40 -17.14
N ALA A 40 -5.56 -5.32 -17.62
CA ALA A 40 -6.45 -4.19 -17.35
C ALA A 40 -6.69 -3.99 -15.86
N PHE A 41 -6.96 -5.08 -15.12
CA PHE A 41 -7.17 -5.04 -13.68
C PHE A 41 -5.90 -4.63 -12.92
N VAL A 42 -4.73 -5.15 -13.28
CA VAL A 42 -3.46 -4.80 -12.63
C VAL A 42 -3.15 -3.31 -12.78
N VAL A 43 -3.35 -2.74 -13.97
CA VAL A 43 -3.20 -1.29 -14.17
C VAL A 43 -4.20 -0.52 -13.32
N ALA A 44 -5.47 -0.91 -13.33
CA ALA A 44 -6.52 -0.29 -12.55
C ALA A 44 -6.27 -0.34 -11.04
N PHE A 45 -5.68 -1.42 -10.54
CA PHE A 45 -5.33 -1.57 -9.13
C PHE A 45 -4.04 -0.80 -8.75
N ARG A 46 -3.05 -0.77 -9.65
CA ARG A 46 -1.79 -0.05 -9.43
C ARG A 46 -1.98 1.46 -9.39
N PHE A 47 -2.88 2.02 -10.19
CA PHE A 47 -3.01 3.46 -10.35
C PHE A 47 -3.39 4.20 -9.05
N PRO A 48 -4.49 3.87 -8.34
CA PRO A 48 -4.79 4.50 -7.06
C PRO A 48 -3.72 4.20 -5.99
N ASN A 49 -3.08 3.02 -6.04
CA ASN A 49 -2.01 2.67 -5.11
C ASN A 49 -0.74 3.53 -5.29
N LEU A 50 -0.43 3.95 -6.51
CA LEU A 50 0.66 4.87 -6.80
C LEU A 50 0.46 6.21 -6.05
N PHE A 51 -0.72 6.79 -6.17
CA PHE A 51 -1.07 8.02 -5.45
C PHE A 51 -1.14 7.81 -3.93
N ARG A 52 -1.66 6.66 -3.47
CA ARG A 52 -1.69 6.30 -2.06
C ARG A 52 -0.27 6.31 -1.44
N ARG A 53 0.71 5.74 -2.12
CA ARG A 53 2.10 5.73 -1.65
C ARG A 53 2.70 7.13 -1.64
N LEU A 54 2.37 7.96 -2.63
CA LEU A 54 2.82 9.35 -2.69
C LEU A 54 2.23 10.19 -1.56
N PHE A 55 0.92 10.17 -1.42
CA PHE A 55 0.21 11.09 -0.52
C PHE A 55 -0.09 10.50 0.87
N GLY A 56 -0.32 9.20 0.97
CA GLY A 56 -0.80 8.57 2.20
C GLY A 56 0.29 7.99 3.10
N GLU A 57 1.22 7.21 2.56
CA GLU A 57 2.14 6.42 3.40
C GLU A 57 3.48 7.11 3.66
N GLY A 58 4.03 7.81 2.69
CA GLY A 58 5.38 8.37 2.80
C GLY A 58 5.41 9.79 3.34
N ALA A 59 5.08 10.73 2.47
CA ALA A 59 5.25 12.15 2.72
C ALA A 59 4.29 12.71 3.77
N PHE A 60 3.01 12.30 3.70
CA PHE A 60 2.00 12.82 4.61
C PHE A 60 2.24 12.34 6.05
N ASN A 61 2.47 11.05 6.26
CA ASN A 61 2.66 10.49 7.60
C ASN A 61 3.97 10.97 8.24
N SER A 62 5.04 11.15 7.48
CA SER A 62 6.32 11.68 8.00
C SER A 62 6.19 13.12 8.50
N ALA A 63 5.29 13.91 7.92
CA ALA A 63 5.01 15.28 8.35
C ALA A 63 3.90 15.35 9.41
N PHE A 64 2.83 14.56 9.25
CA PHE A 64 1.65 14.59 10.13
C PHE A 64 1.93 14.03 11.52
N ILE A 65 2.56 12.85 11.62
CA ILE A 65 2.76 12.15 12.90
C ILE A 65 3.54 13.00 13.92
N PRO A 66 4.68 13.64 13.57
CA PRO A 66 5.42 14.47 14.54
C PRO A 66 4.64 15.68 15.04
N ILE A 67 3.87 16.35 14.15
CA ILE A 67 3.06 17.50 14.54
C ILE A 67 1.91 17.05 15.47
N PHE A 68 1.23 15.96 15.10
CA PHE A 68 0.12 15.41 15.89
C PHE A 68 0.57 14.93 17.27
N ALA A 69 1.69 14.19 17.35
CA ALA A 69 2.26 13.73 18.61
C ALA A 69 2.66 14.89 19.52
N LYS A 70 3.35 15.91 18.97
CA LYS A 70 3.70 17.12 19.73
C LYS A 70 2.47 17.83 20.29
N LYS A 71 1.39 17.91 19.51
CA LYS A 71 0.13 18.54 19.98
C LYS A 71 -0.54 17.74 21.09
N ILE A 72 -0.57 16.41 20.99
CA ILE A 72 -1.11 15.54 22.04
C ILE A 72 -0.37 15.74 23.36
N GLU A 73 0.97 15.77 23.31
CA GLU A 73 1.82 15.88 24.50
C GLU A 73 1.83 17.29 25.10
N GLY A 74 1.86 18.33 24.25
CA GLY A 74 2.02 19.72 24.69
C GLY A 74 0.71 20.49 24.87
N GLU A 75 -0.29 20.27 24.02
CA GLU A 75 -1.53 21.07 23.96
C GLU A 75 -2.79 20.23 24.30
N GLY A 76 -2.64 18.91 24.42
CA GLY A 76 -3.72 17.99 24.78
C GLY A 76 -4.52 17.45 23.59
N LYS A 77 -5.48 16.55 23.91
CA LYS A 77 -6.24 15.80 22.91
C LYS A 77 -7.10 16.67 21.98
N GLU A 78 -7.67 17.75 22.50
CA GLU A 78 -8.55 18.62 21.71
C GLU A 78 -7.79 19.40 20.64
N ALA A 79 -6.60 19.91 20.95
CA ALA A 79 -5.74 20.58 19.97
C ALA A 79 -5.26 19.63 18.88
N ALA A 80 -4.81 18.42 19.27
CA ALA A 80 -4.41 17.39 18.33
C ALA A 80 -5.59 16.93 17.43
N ARG A 81 -6.79 16.79 18.00
CA ARG A 81 -8.01 16.47 17.26
C ARG A 81 -8.35 17.57 16.26
N SER A 82 -8.33 18.84 16.68
CA SER A 82 -8.61 19.97 15.80
C SER A 82 -7.64 20.01 14.61
N PHE A 83 -6.35 19.79 14.85
CA PHE A 83 -5.34 19.67 13.78
C PHE A 83 -5.62 18.49 12.84
N ALA A 84 -5.97 17.30 13.38
CA ALA A 84 -6.30 16.14 12.56
C ALA A 84 -7.56 16.36 11.71
N GLU A 85 -8.59 17.05 12.24
CA GLU A 85 -9.80 17.43 11.50
C GLU A 85 -9.47 18.41 10.36
N GLU A 86 -8.56 19.34 10.58
CA GLU A 86 -8.12 20.30 9.56
C GLU A 86 -7.29 19.62 8.48
N ALA A 87 -6.35 18.75 8.85
CA ALA A 87 -5.56 17.93 7.93
C ALA A 87 -6.46 16.99 7.11
N MET A 88 -7.44 16.36 7.74
CA MET A 88 -8.44 15.53 7.08
C MET A 88 -9.26 16.33 6.07
N ALA A 89 -9.72 17.53 6.43
CA ALA A 89 -10.50 18.38 5.53
C ALA A 89 -9.70 18.81 4.28
N GLY A 90 -8.45 19.23 4.48
CA GLY A 90 -7.54 19.55 3.37
C GLY A 90 -7.27 18.36 2.47
N LEU A 91 -7.01 17.18 3.06
CA LEU A 91 -6.76 15.95 2.34
C LEU A 91 -8.00 15.51 1.52
N VAL A 92 -9.19 15.53 2.13
CA VAL A 92 -10.45 15.21 1.44
C VAL A 92 -10.68 16.16 0.27
N PHE A 93 -10.49 17.46 0.46
CA PHE A 93 -10.70 18.44 -0.60
C PHE A 93 -9.76 18.21 -1.80
N ILE A 94 -8.46 18.07 -1.54
CA ILE A 94 -7.46 17.87 -2.59
C ILE A 94 -7.69 16.54 -3.33
N LEU A 95 -7.93 15.47 -2.59
CA LEU A 95 -8.09 14.14 -3.20
C LEU A 95 -9.43 13.97 -3.90
N LEU A 96 -10.49 14.62 -3.42
CA LEU A 96 -11.77 14.63 -4.12
C LEU A 96 -11.64 15.37 -5.44
N LEU A 97 -11.00 16.54 -5.45
CA LEU A 97 -10.71 17.28 -6.68
C LEU A 97 -9.85 16.46 -7.64
N LEU A 98 -8.78 15.83 -7.14
CA LEU A 98 -7.92 14.95 -7.94
C LEU A 98 -8.71 13.76 -8.51
N THR A 99 -9.57 13.13 -7.71
CA THR A 99 -10.41 12.01 -8.16
C THR A 99 -11.36 12.46 -9.26
N ILE A 100 -12.05 13.59 -9.09
CA ILE A 100 -12.96 14.13 -10.13
C ILE A 100 -12.20 14.42 -11.42
N VAL A 101 -11.06 15.10 -11.34
CA VAL A 101 -10.23 15.40 -12.52
C VAL A 101 -9.74 14.12 -13.19
N ALA A 102 -9.28 13.14 -12.40
CA ALA A 102 -8.84 11.86 -12.92
C ALA A 102 -9.99 11.07 -13.58
N GLU A 103 -11.20 11.07 -13.00
CA GLU A 103 -12.38 10.42 -13.58
C GLU A 103 -12.73 11.01 -14.96
N LEU A 104 -12.72 12.34 -15.07
CA LEU A 104 -12.99 13.03 -16.34
C LEU A 104 -11.87 12.80 -17.37
N ALA A 105 -10.63 12.79 -16.92
CA ALA A 105 -9.45 12.62 -17.79
C ALA A 105 -9.02 11.15 -17.93
N MET A 106 -9.80 10.18 -17.45
CA MET A 106 -9.35 8.77 -17.34
C MET A 106 -8.86 8.18 -18.66
N PRO A 107 -9.49 8.40 -19.84
CA PRO A 107 -8.96 7.89 -21.10
C PRO A 107 -7.55 8.47 -21.41
N VAL A 108 -7.34 9.75 -21.16
CA VAL A 108 -6.05 10.43 -21.39
C VAL A 108 -4.98 9.88 -20.44
N LEU A 109 -5.34 9.68 -19.17
CA LEU A 109 -4.46 9.08 -18.17
C LEU A 109 -4.10 7.64 -18.54
N MET A 110 -5.05 6.88 -19.10
CA MET A 110 -4.79 5.51 -19.54
C MET A 110 -3.83 5.48 -20.74
N TYR A 111 -3.94 6.40 -21.70
CA TYR A 111 -2.94 6.55 -22.77
C TYR A 111 -1.54 6.85 -22.21
N ALA A 112 -1.44 7.62 -21.14
CA ALA A 112 -0.14 7.94 -20.54
C ALA A 112 0.45 6.75 -19.74
N LEU A 113 -0.39 5.92 -19.10
CA LEU A 113 0.03 4.85 -18.19
C LEU A 113 0.19 3.50 -18.87
N ALA A 114 -0.60 3.24 -19.91
CA ALA A 114 -0.62 1.98 -20.64
C ALA A 114 -0.88 2.22 -22.14
N PRO A 115 0.02 2.94 -22.83
CA PRO A 115 -0.16 3.29 -24.24
C PRO A 115 -0.32 2.06 -25.15
N GLY A 116 0.31 0.92 -24.81
CA GLY A 116 0.19 -0.29 -25.58
C GLY A 116 -1.21 -0.93 -25.57
N PHE A 117 -2.10 -0.51 -24.66
CA PHE A 117 -3.48 -1.02 -24.63
C PHE A 117 -4.35 -0.46 -25.76
N ASP A 118 -3.96 0.67 -26.35
CA ASP A 118 -4.65 1.27 -27.49
C ASP A 118 -4.74 0.35 -28.74
N GLN A 119 -3.80 -0.59 -28.85
CA GLN A 119 -3.84 -1.60 -29.93
C GLN A 119 -5.01 -2.59 -29.79
N GLN A 120 -5.67 -2.66 -28.63
CA GLN A 120 -6.80 -3.52 -28.34
C GLN A 120 -7.92 -2.69 -27.66
N PRO A 121 -8.87 -2.13 -28.42
CA PRO A 121 -9.90 -1.23 -27.90
C PRO A 121 -10.67 -1.80 -26.71
N GLU A 122 -11.03 -3.08 -26.74
CA GLU A 122 -11.73 -3.75 -25.63
C GLU A 122 -10.92 -3.77 -24.33
N LYS A 123 -9.61 -3.98 -24.43
CA LYS A 123 -8.68 -3.96 -23.29
C LYS A 123 -8.53 -2.55 -22.73
N PHE A 124 -8.43 -1.56 -23.63
CA PHE A 124 -8.32 -0.15 -23.25
C PHE A 124 -9.59 0.33 -22.52
N ASP A 125 -10.76 0.07 -23.10
CA ASP A 125 -12.04 0.46 -22.52
C ASP A 125 -12.28 -0.22 -21.17
N LEU A 126 -11.94 -1.50 -21.06
CA LEU A 126 -12.01 -2.22 -19.79
C LEU A 126 -11.06 -1.60 -18.75
N ALA A 127 -9.81 -1.30 -19.12
CA ALA A 127 -8.85 -0.68 -18.21
C ALA A 127 -9.33 0.69 -17.72
N VAL A 128 -9.89 1.51 -18.60
CA VAL A 128 -10.53 2.79 -18.25
C VAL A 128 -11.68 2.57 -17.25
N LEU A 129 -12.59 1.64 -17.54
CA LEU A 129 -13.74 1.33 -16.68
C LEU A 129 -13.29 0.85 -15.30
N LEU A 130 -12.39 -0.14 -15.25
CA LEU A 130 -11.91 -0.69 -13.99
C LEU A 130 -11.16 0.37 -13.16
N THR A 131 -10.39 1.24 -13.82
CA THR A 131 -9.66 2.32 -13.13
C THR A 131 -10.62 3.35 -12.54
N ARG A 132 -11.69 3.69 -13.25
CA ARG A 132 -12.76 4.54 -12.70
C ARG A 132 -13.38 3.93 -11.45
N ILE A 133 -13.70 2.64 -11.45
CA ILE A 133 -14.27 1.96 -10.29
C ILE A 133 -13.29 1.97 -9.10
N THR A 134 -12.00 1.81 -9.37
CA THR A 134 -10.99 1.75 -8.29
C THR A 134 -10.49 3.12 -7.84
N MET A 135 -10.65 4.20 -8.62
CA MET A 135 -10.09 5.52 -8.32
C MET A 135 -10.58 6.12 -6.97
N PRO A 136 -11.85 5.98 -6.56
CA PRO A 136 -12.32 6.46 -5.26
C PRO A 136 -11.64 5.77 -4.05
N TYR A 137 -11.03 4.59 -4.25
CA TYR A 137 -10.20 3.93 -3.24
C TYR A 137 -9.04 4.81 -2.76
N LEU A 138 -8.51 5.68 -3.61
CA LEU A 138 -7.47 6.64 -3.25
C LEU A 138 -7.88 7.52 -2.05
N LEU A 139 -9.10 8.06 -2.08
CA LEU A 139 -9.62 8.90 -1.01
C LEU A 139 -9.73 8.08 0.29
N CYS A 140 -10.32 6.88 0.22
CA CYS A 140 -10.46 6.01 1.38
C CYS A 140 -9.11 5.69 2.02
N MET A 141 -8.12 5.29 1.22
CA MET A 141 -6.81 4.87 1.71
C MET A 141 -5.98 6.02 2.28
N SER A 142 -6.12 7.22 1.73
CA SER A 142 -5.42 8.39 2.28
C SER A 142 -6.00 8.79 3.64
N LEU A 143 -7.31 8.70 3.81
CA LEU A 143 -7.95 8.88 5.12
C LEU A 143 -7.58 7.78 6.12
N VAL A 144 -7.51 6.54 5.66
CA VAL A 144 -7.01 5.40 6.43
C VAL A 144 -5.57 5.66 6.89
N ALA A 145 -4.70 6.18 6.04
CA ALA A 145 -3.32 6.51 6.41
C ALA A 145 -3.24 7.61 7.48
N LEU A 146 -4.04 8.68 7.36
CA LEU A 146 -4.14 9.74 8.37
C LEU A 146 -4.59 9.17 9.72
N MET A 147 -5.70 8.39 9.72
CA MET A 147 -6.24 7.81 10.95
C MET A 147 -5.28 6.77 11.56
N SER A 148 -4.58 5.98 10.73
CA SER A 148 -3.53 5.07 11.18
C SER A 148 -2.39 5.81 11.87
N GLY A 149 -1.94 6.93 11.30
CA GLY A 149 -0.92 7.79 11.89
C GLY A 149 -1.34 8.34 13.25
N ALA A 150 -2.58 8.81 13.36
CA ALA A 150 -3.14 9.31 14.62
C ALA A 150 -3.27 8.19 15.68
N LEU A 151 -3.77 7.01 15.31
CA LEU A 151 -3.88 5.84 16.21
C LEU A 151 -2.51 5.34 16.69
N ASN A 152 -1.54 5.27 15.79
CA ASN A 152 -0.17 4.86 16.12
C ASN A 152 0.48 5.84 17.11
N SER A 153 0.21 7.15 16.96
CA SER A 153 0.72 8.19 17.89
C SER A 153 0.17 8.04 19.32
N VAL A 154 -0.99 7.40 19.49
CA VAL A 154 -1.57 7.10 20.82
C VAL A 154 -1.34 5.64 21.26
N GLY A 155 -0.45 4.91 20.58
CA GLY A 155 -0.07 3.55 20.95
C GLY A 155 -1.09 2.46 20.55
N ARG A 156 -2.02 2.75 19.65
CA ARG A 156 -3.04 1.83 19.14
C ARG A 156 -2.67 1.29 17.77
N PHE A 157 -1.77 0.32 17.77
CA PHE A 157 -1.21 -0.24 16.53
C PHE A 157 -2.07 -1.37 15.92
N ALA A 158 -2.93 -2.01 16.68
CA ALA A 158 -3.69 -3.16 16.21
C ALA A 158 -4.62 -2.81 15.05
N GLU A 159 -5.36 -1.71 15.17
CA GLU A 159 -6.31 -1.27 14.16
C GLU A 159 -5.60 -0.89 12.85
N SER A 160 -4.49 -0.15 12.94
CA SER A 160 -3.70 0.22 11.77
C SER A 160 -3.04 -0.98 11.08
N SER A 161 -2.56 -1.95 11.86
CA SER A 161 -1.96 -3.19 11.32
C SER A 161 -3.00 -4.12 10.67
N SER A 162 -4.27 -4.04 11.09
CA SER A 162 -5.36 -4.85 10.54
C SER A 162 -5.88 -4.36 9.18
N VAL A 163 -5.55 -3.14 8.76
CA VAL A 163 -6.01 -2.53 7.50
C VAL A 163 -5.70 -3.42 6.30
N SER A 164 -4.49 -3.94 6.20
CA SER A 164 -4.08 -4.80 5.08
C SER A 164 -4.78 -6.17 5.09
N ILE A 165 -5.16 -6.67 6.27
CA ILE A 165 -5.94 -7.91 6.40
C ILE A 165 -7.33 -7.70 5.81
N VAL A 166 -7.98 -6.56 6.10
CA VAL A 166 -9.31 -6.23 5.55
C VAL A 166 -9.26 -6.17 4.03
N LEU A 167 -8.25 -5.52 3.43
CA LEU A 167 -8.07 -5.52 1.98
C LEU A 167 -8.00 -6.93 1.42
N ASN A 168 -7.12 -7.76 1.98
CA ASN A 168 -6.90 -9.10 1.47
C ASN A 168 -8.15 -9.97 1.58
N LEU A 169 -8.85 -9.95 2.73
CA LEU A 169 -10.08 -10.70 2.92
C LEU A 169 -11.20 -10.24 1.97
N THR A 170 -11.35 -8.93 1.78
CA THR A 170 -12.36 -8.39 0.85
C THR A 170 -12.07 -8.81 -0.60
N MET A 171 -10.81 -8.76 -1.02
CA MET A 171 -10.39 -9.18 -2.35
C MET A 171 -10.54 -10.69 -2.55
N ILE A 172 -10.21 -11.51 -1.54
CA ILE A 172 -10.48 -12.96 -1.55
C ILE A 172 -11.98 -13.21 -1.69
N SER A 173 -12.80 -12.51 -0.92
CA SER A 173 -14.27 -12.65 -1.00
C SER A 173 -14.78 -12.26 -2.38
N ALA A 174 -14.27 -11.17 -2.99
CA ALA A 174 -14.64 -10.77 -4.34
C ALA A 174 -14.27 -11.86 -5.37
N THR A 175 -13.09 -12.48 -5.25
CA THR A 175 -12.69 -13.59 -6.12
C THR A 175 -13.61 -14.80 -5.95
N LEU A 176 -13.93 -15.18 -4.72
CA LEU A 176 -14.84 -16.30 -4.45
C LEU A 176 -16.26 -16.04 -4.97
N ILE A 177 -16.75 -14.81 -4.87
CA ILE A 177 -18.04 -14.38 -5.45
C ILE A 177 -17.99 -14.50 -6.97
N ALA A 178 -16.94 -14.04 -7.65
CA ALA A 178 -16.78 -14.18 -9.09
C ALA A 178 -16.83 -15.65 -9.52
N LEU A 179 -16.09 -16.52 -8.82
CA LEU A 179 -16.07 -17.97 -9.07
C LEU A 179 -17.44 -18.62 -8.84
N TRP A 180 -18.14 -18.22 -7.77
CA TRP A 180 -19.48 -18.74 -7.45
C TRP A 180 -20.52 -18.34 -8.51
N LEU A 181 -20.39 -17.13 -9.06
CA LEU A 181 -21.23 -16.66 -10.17
C LEU A 181 -20.84 -17.27 -11.54
N GLY A 182 -19.78 -18.08 -11.59
CA GLY A 182 -19.29 -18.72 -12.81
C GLY A 182 -18.39 -17.84 -13.69
N PHE A 183 -18.02 -16.65 -13.22
CA PHE A 183 -17.16 -15.74 -13.98
C PHE A 183 -15.68 -16.10 -13.78
N ARG A 184 -15.03 -16.48 -14.86
CA ARG A 184 -13.60 -16.80 -14.91
C ARG A 184 -12.97 -16.10 -16.12
N SER A 185 -11.84 -15.46 -15.89
CA SER A 185 -11.02 -14.83 -16.96
C SER A 185 -11.71 -13.77 -17.82
N GLY A 186 -12.97 -13.43 -17.55
CA GLY A 186 -13.77 -12.47 -18.31
C GLY A 186 -13.78 -11.07 -17.69
N PRO A 187 -14.28 -10.05 -18.45
CA PRO A 187 -14.45 -8.68 -17.98
C PRO A 187 -15.25 -8.57 -16.68
N GLU A 188 -16.27 -9.44 -16.51
CA GLU A 188 -17.13 -9.48 -15.31
C GLU A 188 -16.30 -9.84 -14.06
N ALA A 189 -15.40 -10.79 -14.16
CA ALA A 189 -14.50 -11.13 -13.05
C ALA A 189 -13.58 -9.94 -12.71
N GLY A 190 -13.06 -9.23 -13.71
CA GLY A 190 -12.30 -8.00 -13.53
C GLY A 190 -13.11 -6.91 -12.84
N MET A 191 -14.39 -6.72 -13.23
CA MET A 191 -15.29 -5.75 -12.60
C MET A 191 -15.58 -6.09 -11.14
N ILE A 192 -15.84 -7.36 -10.81
CA ILE A 192 -16.07 -7.80 -9.42
C ILE A 192 -14.83 -7.51 -8.57
N GLN A 193 -13.62 -7.75 -9.11
CA GLN A 193 -12.37 -7.41 -8.42
C GLN A 193 -12.22 -5.89 -8.21
N ALA A 194 -12.52 -5.07 -9.21
CA ALA A 194 -12.45 -3.61 -9.09
C ALA A 194 -13.42 -3.08 -8.01
N TRP A 195 -14.65 -3.57 -7.99
CA TRP A 195 -15.62 -3.27 -6.92
C TRP A 195 -15.15 -3.80 -5.57
N GLY A 196 -14.45 -4.95 -5.54
CA GLY A 196 -13.81 -5.49 -4.34
C GLY A 196 -12.75 -4.53 -3.78
N VAL A 197 -11.94 -3.89 -4.63
CA VAL A 197 -10.96 -2.85 -4.21
C VAL A 197 -11.67 -1.67 -3.58
N PHE A 198 -12.71 -1.15 -4.20
CA PHE A 198 -13.48 -0.01 -3.66
C PHE A 198 -14.15 -0.37 -2.33
N ALA A 199 -14.81 -1.53 -2.25
CA ALA A 199 -15.42 -2.03 -1.02
C ALA A 199 -14.39 -2.21 0.10
N ALA A 200 -13.19 -2.71 -0.22
CA ALA A 200 -12.10 -2.82 0.74
C ALA A 200 -11.73 -1.45 1.32
N GLY A 201 -11.64 -0.41 0.49
CA GLY A 201 -11.37 0.95 0.94
C GLY A 201 -12.40 1.45 1.94
N LEU A 202 -13.68 1.23 1.68
CA LEU A 202 -14.77 1.60 2.58
C LEU A 202 -14.69 0.82 3.91
N LEU A 203 -14.48 -0.50 3.85
CA LEU A 203 -14.38 -1.33 5.06
C LEU A 203 -13.17 -0.95 5.93
N GLN A 204 -12.03 -0.66 5.31
CA GLN A 204 -10.83 -0.18 5.99
C GLN A 204 -11.08 1.17 6.68
N LEU A 205 -11.77 2.09 5.99
CA LEU A 205 -12.15 3.39 6.55
C LEU A 205 -13.09 3.22 7.75
N ILE A 206 -14.10 2.35 7.64
CA ILE A 206 -15.03 2.03 8.74
C ILE A 206 -14.27 1.45 9.94
N LEU A 207 -13.34 0.51 9.71
CA LEU A 207 -12.50 -0.06 10.77
C LEU A 207 -11.73 1.03 11.52
N LEU A 208 -11.10 1.96 10.80
CA LEU A 208 -10.29 2.99 11.45
C LEU A 208 -11.15 4.08 12.09
N MET A 209 -12.31 4.44 11.54
CA MET A 209 -13.27 5.30 12.21
C MET A 209 -13.74 4.71 13.56
N TRP A 210 -13.99 3.39 13.58
CA TRP A 210 -14.31 2.70 14.82
C TRP A 210 -13.13 2.73 15.82
N GLY A 211 -11.89 2.50 15.34
CA GLY A 211 -10.68 2.63 16.14
C GLY A 211 -10.49 4.04 16.74
N MET A 212 -10.70 5.07 15.92
CA MET A 212 -10.64 6.47 16.32
C MET A 212 -11.70 6.81 17.39
N ARG A 213 -12.94 6.32 17.22
CA ARG A 213 -14.00 6.47 18.25
C ARG A 213 -13.57 5.82 19.57
N ARG A 214 -13.02 4.61 19.54
CA ARG A 214 -12.51 3.91 20.74
C ARG A 214 -11.32 4.60 21.40
N ALA A 215 -10.53 5.36 20.63
CA ALA A 215 -9.43 6.18 21.15
C ALA A 215 -9.89 7.52 21.75
N GLY A 216 -11.17 7.87 21.62
CA GLY A 216 -11.70 9.19 22.00
C GLY A 216 -11.21 10.31 21.07
N LEU A 217 -10.87 9.97 19.81
CA LEU A 217 -10.36 10.88 18.79
C LEU A 217 -11.33 10.94 17.60
N THR A 218 -12.64 11.00 17.86
CA THR A 218 -13.64 11.09 16.79
C THR A 218 -13.43 12.37 15.98
N LEU A 219 -13.10 12.23 14.70
CA LEU A 219 -12.88 13.36 13.80
C LEU A 219 -14.21 13.79 13.16
N LYS A 220 -14.40 15.09 13.04
CA LYS A 220 -15.50 15.71 12.30
C LYS A 220 -14.99 16.33 11.03
N LEU A 221 -15.68 16.12 9.92
CA LEU A 221 -15.35 16.79 8.67
C LEU A 221 -15.69 18.28 8.82
N ARG A 222 -14.74 19.12 8.51
CA ARG A 222 -14.85 20.60 8.53
C ARG A 222 -14.52 21.17 7.16
N TRP A 223 -14.79 22.45 6.97
CA TRP A 223 -14.27 23.15 5.80
C TRP A 223 -12.75 23.28 5.90
N PRO A 224 -12.01 23.06 4.78
CA PRO A 224 -10.56 23.20 4.77
C PRO A 224 -10.14 24.62 5.13
N ARG A 225 -9.17 24.74 6.02
CA ARG A 225 -8.58 26.01 6.45
C ARG A 225 -7.08 25.94 6.32
N MET A 226 -6.45 27.09 6.05
CA MET A 226 -5.00 27.19 5.92
C MET A 226 -4.43 27.82 7.19
N SER A 227 -4.39 27.04 8.26
CA SER A 227 -3.72 27.42 9.51
C SER A 227 -2.19 27.35 9.39
N ASP A 228 -1.47 27.85 10.41
CA ASP A 228 -0.01 27.75 10.45
C ASP A 228 0.44 26.28 10.56
N ASP A 229 -0.32 25.46 11.29
CA ASP A 229 -0.07 24.02 11.37
C ASP A 229 -0.24 23.34 10.01
N MET A 230 -1.25 23.72 9.23
CA MET A 230 -1.47 23.19 7.88
C MET A 230 -0.35 23.65 6.92
N ARG A 231 0.08 24.92 6.99
CA ARG A 231 1.24 25.40 6.22
C ARG A 231 2.51 24.62 6.55
N ARG A 232 2.72 24.34 7.85
CA ARG A 232 3.84 23.54 8.33
C ARG A 232 3.75 22.10 7.81
N LEU A 233 2.56 21.49 7.89
CA LEU A 233 2.30 20.14 7.34
C LEU A 233 2.65 20.06 5.85
N ILE A 234 2.18 21.01 5.05
CA ILE A 234 2.45 21.07 3.60
C ILE A 234 3.97 21.27 3.36
N LYS A 235 4.60 22.21 4.06
CA LYS A 235 6.03 22.49 3.90
C LYS A 235 6.91 21.27 4.23
N LEU A 236 6.54 20.48 5.22
CA LEU A 236 7.24 19.25 5.60
C LEU A 236 6.88 18.06 4.70
N GLY A 237 5.67 18.05 4.15
CA GLY A 237 5.19 16.97 3.28
C GLY A 237 5.76 17.03 1.86
N ILE A 238 5.95 18.22 1.28
CA ILE A 238 6.42 18.37 -0.11
C ILE A 238 7.74 17.64 -0.38
N PRO A 239 8.81 17.78 0.44
CA PRO A 239 10.06 17.05 0.22
C PRO A 239 9.86 15.52 0.27
N GLY A 240 8.95 15.05 1.13
CA GLY A 240 8.60 13.64 1.22
C GLY A 240 7.88 13.11 -0.03
N ILE A 241 7.00 13.94 -0.64
CA ILE A 241 6.34 13.61 -1.92
C ILE A 241 7.38 13.49 -3.03
N VAL A 242 8.32 14.43 -3.11
CA VAL A 242 9.39 14.40 -4.12
C VAL A 242 10.27 13.16 -3.95
N SER A 243 10.72 12.89 -2.73
CA SER A 243 11.55 11.71 -2.43
C SER A 243 10.83 10.39 -2.71
N GLY A 244 9.58 10.23 -2.28
CA GLY A 244 8.78 9.04 -2.55
C GLY A 244 8.35 8.92 -4.02
N GLY A 245 8.26 10.05 -4.72
CA GLY A 245 7.82 10.13 -6.11
C GLY A 245 8.75 9.41 -7.09
N VAL A 246 10.05 9.44 -6.87
CA VAL A 246 11.04 8.78 -7.75
C VAL A 246 10.73 7.30 -7.92
N THR A 247 10.48 6.58 -6.82
CA THR A 247 10.12 5.15 -6.87
C THR A 247 8.80 4.93 -7.62
N GLN A 248 7.81 5.81 -7.41
CA GLN A 248 6.51 5.68 -8.06
C GLN A 248 6.59 5.96 -9.57
N ILE A 249 7.40 6.92 -9.98
CA ILE A 249 7.69 7.20 -11.39
C ILE A 249 8.34 5.99 -12.05
N ASN A 250 9.32 5.37 -11.39
CA ASN A 250 9.96 4.15 -11.91
C ASN A 250 8.94 3.02 -12.14
N ILE A 251 8.03 2.78 -11.18
CA ILE A 251 6.96 1.77 -11.32
C ILE A 251 6.01 2.13 -12.46
N ALA A 252 5.67 3.42 -12.61
CA ALA A 252 4.82 3.89 -13.69
C ALA A 252 5.48 3.68 -15.06
N ILE A 253 6.76 4.05 -15.22
CA ILE A 253 7.53 3.82 -16.46
C ILE A 253 7.60 2.32 -16.77
N GLY A 254 7.87 1.47 -15.78
CA GLY A 254 7.85 0.02 -15.94
C GLY A 254 6.49 -0.49 -16.44
N THR A 255 5.39 0.08 -15.96
CA THR A 255 4.03 -0.26 -16.42
C THR A 255 3.79 0.20 -17.86
N VAL A 256 4.25 1.41 -18.23
CA VAL A 256 4.20 1.92 -19.61
C VAL A 256 4.91 0.97 -20.57
N ILE A 257 6.14 0.58 -20.26
CA ILE A 257 6.93 -0.34 -21.11
C ILE A 257 6.24 -1.71 -21.19
N ALA A 258 5.81 -2.26 -20.06
CA ALA A 258 5.14 -3.56 -20.01
C ALA A 258 3.81 -3.56 -20.80
N SER A 259 3.10 -2.44 -20.86
CA SER A 259 1.83 -2.33 -21.59
C SER A 259 1.97 -2.57 -23.09
N MET A 260 3.17 -2.35 -23.65
CA MET A 260 3.46 -2.54 -25.08
C MET A 260 3.50 -4.01 -25.51
N GLN A 261 3.57 -4.94 -24.55
CA GLN A 261 3.59 -6.37 -24.80
C GLN A 261 2.37 -7.03 -24.15
N ALA A 262 1.69 -7.91 -24.89
CA ALA A 262 0.51 -8.61 -24.40
C ALA A 262 0.84 -9.51 -23.20
N GLY A 263 0.07 -9.37 -22.09
CA GLY A 263 0.25 -10.15 -20.88
C GLY A 263 1.43 -9.72 -19.99
N ALA A 264 2.31 -8.84 -20.45
CA ALA A 264 3.52 -8.50 -19.69
C ALA A 264 3.22 -7.76 -18.38
N VAL A 265 2.13 -6.97 -18.31
CA VAL A 265 1.75 -6.25 -17.09
C VAL A 265 1.37 -7.21 -15.99
N SER A 266 0.54 -8.21 -16.29
CA SER A 266 0.12 -9.25 -15.34
C SER A 266 1.26 -10.20 -14.98
N HIS A 267 2.07 -10.64 -15.96
CA HIS A 267 3.24 -11.47 -15.70
C HIS A 267 4.23 -10.80 -14.74
N LEU A 268 4.57 -9.52 -14.97
CA LEU A 268 5.43 -8.77 -14.06
C LEU A 268 4.80 -8.59 -12.68
N TYR A 269 3.48 -8.38 -12.61
CA TYR A 269 2.80 -8.27 -11.33
C TYR A 269 2.90 -9.57 -10.51
N TYR A 270 2.70 -10.73 -11.12
CA TYR A 270 2.80 -12.01 -10.44
C TYR A 270 4.25 -12.36 -10.09
N ALA A 271 5.20 -12.10 -10.99
CA ALA A 271 6.63 -12.28 -10.71
C ALA A 271 7.09 -11.42 -9.52
N ASP A 272 6.66 -10.16 -9.45
CA ASP A 272 6.93 -9.27 -8.32
C ASP A 272 6.45 -9.89 -6.98
N ARG A 273 5.29 -10.55 -6.97
CA ARG A 273 4.75 -11.20 -5.76
C ARG A 273 5.58 -12.37 -5.29
N ILE A 274 6.11 -13.14 -6.21
CA ILE A 274 6.92 -14.32 -5.88
C ILE A 274 8.26 -13.90 -5.28
N TYR A 275 8.96 -12.94 -5.90
CA TYR A 275 10.25 -12.51 -5.36
C TYR A 275 10.13 -11.66 -4.07
N GLU A 276 9.01 -10.97 -3.87
CA GLU A 276 8.78 -10.19 -2.64
C GLU A 276 8.76 -11.07 -1.37
N LEU A 277 8.45 -12.38 -1.47
CA LEU A 277 8.41 -13.27 -0.32
C LEU A 277 9.80 -13.49 0.30
N PRO A 278 10.84 -13.98 -0.45
CA PRO A 278 12.18 -14.10 0.09
C PRO A 278 12.76 -12.75 0.53
N LEU A 279 12.54 -11.70 -0.27
CA LEU A 279 13.01 -10.35 0.04
C LEU A 279 12.46 -9.82 1.36
N ALA A 280 11.20 -10.08 1.64
CA ALA A 280 10.57 -9.65 2.89
C ALA A 280 11.14 -10.34 4.12
N ILE A 281 11.46 -11.64 4.03
CA ILE A 281 12.06 -12.39 5.13
C ILE A 281 13.47 -11.86 5.42
N VAL A 282 14.27 -11.66 4.37
CA VAL A 282 15.63 -11.08 4.48
C VAL A 282 15.55 -9.66 5.04
N GLY A 283 14.63 -8.82 4.55
CA GLY A 283 14.44 -7.45 5.01
C GLY A 283 14.10 -7.36 6.50
N ILE A 284 13.28 -8.28 7.03
CA ILE A 284 12.97 -8.37 8.44
C ILE A 284 14.21 -8.78 9.24
N ALA A 285 14.94 -9.80 8.78
CA ALA A 285 16.15 -10.27 9.46
C ALA A 285 17.20 -9.17 9.56
N VAL A 286 17.46 -8.45 8.46
CA VAL A 286 18.42 -7.35 8.42
C VAL A 286 17.95 -6.16 9.26
N GLY A 287 16.70 -5.71 9.08
CA GLY A 287 16.19 -4.50 9.74
C GLY A 287 15.98 -4.67 11.24
N VAL A 288 15.48 -5.83 11.68
CA VAL A 288 15.10 -6.06 13.09
C VAL A 288 16.26 -6.62 13.91
N VAL A 289 17.11 -7.44 13.33
CA VAL A 289 18.17 -8.15 14.06
C VAL A 289 19.54 -7.50 13.83
N LEU A 290 19.96 -7.36 12.57
CA LEU A 290 21.29 -6.90 12.24
C LEU A 290 21.53 -5.44 12.62
N LEU A 291 20.64 -4.51 12.26
CA LEU A 291 20.87 -3.08 12.49
C LEU A 291 21.07 -2.73 13.98
N PRO A 292 20.24 -3.19 14.93
CA PRO A 292 20.47 -2.95 16.36
C PRO A 292 21.74 -3.59 16.89
N ASP A 293 22.08 -4.80 16.41
CA ASP A 293 23.26 -5.54 16.86
C ASP A 293 24.55 -4.87 16.41
N VAL A 294 24.66 -4.54 15.13
CA VAL A 294 25.78 -3.77 14.56
C VAL A 294 25.93 -2.41 15.26
N SER A 295 24.80 -1.70 15.48
CA SER A 295 24.83 -0.39 16.15
C SER A 295 25.34 -0.48 17.59
N ARG A 296 25.07 -1.59 18.29
CA ARG A 296 25.56 -1.84 19.64
C ARG A 296 27.05 -2.13 19.65
N HIS A 297 27.54 -3.01 18.75
CA HIS A 297 28.95 -3.37 18.64
C HIS A 297 29.81 -2.21 18.15
N LEU A 298 29.33 -1.39 17.23
CA LEU A 298 30.00 -0.15 16.79
C LEU A 298 30.20 0.82 17.96
N ARG A 299 29.17 1.02 18.78
CA ARG A 299 29.28 1.87 19.98
C ARG A 299 30.25 1.32 21.04
N ALA A 300 30.41 0.01 21.07
CA ALA A 300 31.36 -0.66 21.96
C ALA A 300 32.82 -0.71 21.40
N GLY A 301 33.04 -0.21 20.19
CA GLY A 301 34.36 -0.26 19.52
C GLY A 301 34.80 -1.69 19.14
N ASN A 302 33.87 -2.62 19.00
CA ASN A 302 34.16 -4.03 18.70
C ASN A 302 33.94 -4.33 17.22
N ASP A 303 34.86 -3.97 16.36
CA ASP A 303 34.79 -4.14 14.92
C ASP A 303 34.72 -5.62 14.50
N ALA A 304 35.39 -6.52 15.26
CA ALA A 304 35.32 -7.96 14.99
C ALA A 304 33.86 -8.50 15.13
N ALA A 305 33.13 -8.08 16.17
CA ALA A 305 31.75 -8.46 16.37
C ALA A 305 30.82 -7.82 15.32
N VAL A 306 31.13 -6.61 14.85
CA VAL A 306 30.40 -5.98 13.72
C VAL A 306 30.53 -6.84 12.46
N MET A 307 31.76 -7.24 12.11
CA MET A 307 32.03 -8.08 10.93
C MET A 307 31.34 -9.46 11.06
N ASP A 308 31.38 -10.09 12.25
CA ASP A 308 30.69 -11.38 12.48
C ASP A 308 29.19 -11.24 12.30
N SER A 309 28.57 -10.20 12.88
CA SER A 309 27.12 -9.95 12.71
C SER A 309 26.73 -9.69 11.26
N GLN A 310 27.56 -8.95 10.51
CA GLN A 310 27.33 -8.71 9.06
C GLN A 310 27.46 -10.00 8.25
N ASN A 311 28.51 -10.80 8.49
CA ASN A 311 28.74 -12.06 7.79
C ASN A 311 27.59 -13.06 8.02
N ARG A 312 27.15 -13.25 9.27
CA ARG A 312 26.01 -14.13 9.59
C ARG A 312 24.72 -13.66 8.94
N SER A 313 24.50 -12.37 8.86
CA SER A 313 23.30 -11.83 8.19
C SER A 313 23.38 -12.04 6.68
N LEU A 314 24.55 -11.91 6.08
CA LEU A 314 24.77 -12.22 4.67
C LEU A 314 24.58 -13.72 4.39
N GLU A 315 25.12 -14.60 5.21
CA GLU A 315 24.93 -16.06 5.14
C GLU A 315 23.45 -16.42 5.20
N PHE A 316 22.70 -15.85 6.15
CA PHE A 316 21.27 -16.07 6.29
C PHE A 316 20.48 -15.53 5.08
N ALA A 317 20.83 -14.36 4.58
CA ALA A 317 20.23 -13.80 3.37
C ALA A 317 20.47 -14.72 2.17
N MET A 318 21.70 -15.19 1.96
CA MET A 318 22.07 -16.10 0.88
C MET A 318 21.39 -17.47 1.00
N LEU A 319 21.29 -18.01 2.22
CA LEU A 319 20.61 -19.28 2.49
C LEU A 319 19.16 -19.27 2.00
N LEU A 320 18.48 -18.12 2.07
CA LEU A 320 17.10 -17.98 1.63
C LEU A 320 16.97 -17.57 0.15
N THR A 321 17.85 -16.68 -0.32
CA THR A 321 17.72 -16.11 -1.67
C THR A 321 18.29 -17.02 -2.76
N ILE A 322 19.39 -17.75 -2.49
CA ILE A 322 19.98 -18.65 -3.50
C ILE A 322 19.04 -19.76 -3.90
N PRO A 323 18.40 -20.54 -3.00
CA PRO A 323 17.42 -21.55 -3.40
C PRO A 323 16.22 -20.96 -4.14
N ALA A 324 15.71 -19.80 -3.71
CA ALA A 324 14.62 -19.12 -4.39
C ALA A 324 15.00 -18.70 -5.82
N THR A 325 16.21 -18.16 -5.99
CA THR A 325 16.73 -17.80 -7.33
C THR A 325 16.89 -19.01 -8.22
N LEU A 326 17.44 -20.12 -7.69
CA LEU A 326 17.58 -21.37 -8.44
C LEU A 326 16.22 -21.93 -8.84
N ALA A 327 15.24 -21.95 -7.93
CA ALA A 327 13.89 -22.39 -8.23
C ALA A 327 13.25 -21.58 -9.36
N LEU A 328 13.31 -20.25 -9.28
CA LEU A 328 12.77 -19.34 -10.30
C LEU A 328 13.50 -19.47 -11.66
N THR A 329 14.77 -19.88 -11.65
CA THR A 329 15.55 -20.04 -12.89
C THR A 329 15.33 -21.41 -13.54
N VAL A 330 15.20 -22.46 -12.72
CA VAL A 330 15.10 -23.86 -13.20
C VAL A 330 13.66 -24.25 -13.52
N MET A 331 12.68 -23.69 -12.80
CA MET A 331 11.26 -24.05 -12.87
C MET A 331 10.37 -22.84 -13.23
N PRO A 332 10.70 -22.04 -14.27
CA PRO A 332 9.92 -20.85 -14.59
C PRO A 332 8.51 -21.14 -15.14
N VAL A 333 8.29 -22.36 -15.63
CA VAL A 333 7.01 -22.79 -16.24
C VAL A 333 6.06 -23.34 -15.17
N GLU A 334 6.61 -23.96 -14.12
CA GLU A 334 5.86 -24.60 -13.04
C GLU A 334 5.44 -23.58 -11.94
N ILE A 335 6.14 -22.47 -11.84
CA ILE A 335 5.88 -21.38 -10.90
C ILE A 335 4.96 -20.34 -11.52
#